data_314c4f3d32a973d9b7c5e77ab0e7d68e
#
_entry.id   314c4f3d32a973d9b7c5e77ab0e7d68e
#
_cell.length_a   1.000
_cell.length_b   1.000
_cell.length_c   1.000
_cell.angle_alpha   90.00
_cell.angle_beta   90.00
_cell.angle_gamma   90.00
#
_symmetry.space_group_name_H-M   'P 1'
#
loop_
_entity.id
_entity.type
_entity.pdbx_description
1 polymer ?
#
loop_
_entity_poly.entity_id
_entity_poly.type
_entity_poly.pdbx_seq_one_letter_code
_entity_poly.pdbx_strand_id
1 'polypeptide(L)'
;DILKSRRNAKLNQSQNFSRLNLYAQWGPKNNATNLLTEAELLGMNPQELVDRVRHLSDYKHRIIYYGPSSESEVLAVLEKEHQTPDALKEIPAGVEFKQQITNETKVFLAPYEAKQIYMSQISNRGETFDAAIEPARQLYVEYFGGGMNSIVFQEMRESRGLAYSAGATLAKPSKLDENYIFRTQIATQNDKMVDAIHTFNDIINNMPQSEAAFNLAKEGMISRLRTERITKESVIWSFINAQELGLNVDARSQLYNDI
;
A
#
# COMPACT_ATOMS: atom_id res chain seq x y z
N ASP A 1 -12.33 19.67 15.32
CA ASP A 1 -11.41 19.60 14.16
C ASP A 1 -11.61 18.35 13.31
N ILE A 2 -11.79 17.15 13.89
CA ILE A 2 -12.03 15.88 13.14
C ILE A 2 -13.26 16.01 12.24
N LEU A 3 -14.39 16.50 12.73
CA LEU A 3 -15.61 16.66 11.94
C LEU A 3 -15.45 17.66 10.80
N LYS A 4 -14.74 18.77 11.05
CA LYS A 4 -14.39 19.75 10.02
C LYS A 4 -13.50 19.12 8.95
N SER A 5 -12.49 18.36 9.36
CA SER A 5 -11.61 17.62 8.44
C SER A 5 -12.38 16.61 7.59
N ARG A 6 -13.31 15.86 8.18
CA ARG A 6 -14.17 14.91 7.44
C ARG A 6 -15.09 15.59 6.42
N ARG A 7 -15.64 16.77 6.77
CA ARG A 7 -16.46 17.55 5.82
C ARG A 7 -15.62 18.07 4.67
N ASN A 8 -14.45 18.63 4.95
CA ASN A 8 -13.53 19.11 3.92
C ASN A 8 -13.01 18.00 3.01
N ALA A 9 -12.78 16.80 3.57
CA ALA A 9 -12.35 15.65 2.79
C ALA A 9 -13.35 15.24 1.70
N LYS A 10 -14.65 15.42 1.94
CA LYS A 10 -15.71 15.17 0.95
C LYS A 10 -15.65 16.11 -0.25
N LEU A 11 -15.03 17.27 -0.10
CA LEU A 11 -14.84 18.27 -1.15
C LEU A 11 -13.52 18.07 -1.92
N ASN A 12 -12.72 17.08 -1.56
CA ASN A 12 -11.43 16.83 -2.17
C ASN A 12 -11.51 15.63 -3.14
N GLN A 13 -11.23 15.89 -4.42
CA GLN A 13 -11.31 14.88 -5.48
C GLN A 13 -10.40 13.67 -5.20
N SER A 14 -9.13 13.89 -4.86
CA SER A 14 -8.16 12.82 -4.60
C SER A 14 -8.57 11.94 -3.43
N GLN A 15 -9.12 12.54 -2.35
CA GLN A 15 -9.59 11.79 -1.19
C GLN A 15 -10.84 10.97 -1.51
N ASN A 16 -11.76 11.52 -2.30
CA ASN A 16 -12.94 10.78 -2.75
C ASN A 16 -12.53 9.62 -3.66
N PHE A 17 -11.60 9.85 -4.58
CA PHE A 17 -11.07 8.81 -5.43
C PHE A 17 -10.34 7.71 -4.63
N SER A 18 -9.55 8.08 -3.62
CA SER A 18 -8.91 7.10 -2.72
C SER A 18 -9.93 6.25 -1.97
N ARG A 19 -11.04 6.85 -1.48
CA ARG A 19 -12.13 6.11 -0.83
C ARG A 19 -12.85 5.17 -1.80
N LEU A 20 -13.04 5.60 -3.05
CA LEU A 20 -13.62 4.76 -4.09
C LEU A 20 -12.74 3.54 -4.37
N ASN A 21 -11.43 3.72 -4.45
CA ASN A 21 -10.47 2.63 -4.59
C ASN A 21 -10.48 1.67 -3.39
N LEU A 22 -10.56 2.20 -2.17
CA LEU A 22 -10.70 1.36 -0.97
C LEU A 22 -12.01 0.56 -1.00
N TYR A 23 -13.11 1.18 -1.43
CA TYR A 23 -14.38 0.48 -1.59
C TYR A 23 -14.29 -0.64 -2.64
N ALA A 24 -13.67 -0.36 -3.78
CA ALA A 24 -13.48 -1.35 -4.85
C ALA A 24 -12.60 -2.53 -4.40
N GLN A 25 -11.58 -2.27 -3.59
CA GLN A 25 -10.64 -3.30 -3.11
C GLN A 25 -11.16 -4.08 -1.91
N TRP A 26 -11.83 -3.43 -0.95
CA TRP A 26 -12.19 -4.01 0.35
C TRP A 26 -13.71 -4.11 0.56
N GLY A 27 -14.53 -3.56 -0.34
CA GLY A 27 -15.97 -3.51 -0.19
C GLY A 27 -16.46 -2.42 0.79
N PRO A 28 -17.74 -2.49 1.20
CA PRO A 28 -18.36 -1.47 2.03
C PRO A 28 -17.78 -1.36 3.44
N LYS A 29 -17.21 -2.44 3.97
CA LYS A 29 -16.54 -2.45 5.27
C LYS A 29 -15.03 -2.40 5.08
N ASN A 30 -14.46 -1.22 5.27
CA ASN A 30 -13.02 -0.96 5.12
C ASN A 30 -12.56 0.10 6.11
N ASN A 31 -11.27 0.39 6.19
CA ASN A 31 -10.71 1.35 7.13
C ASN A 31 -11.20 2.80 6.92
N ALA A 32 -11.64 3.18 5.72
CA ALA A 32 -12.21 4.50 5.46
C ALA A 32 -13.69 4.61 5.84
N THR A 33 -14.39 3.50 6.00
CA THR A 33 -15.80 3.44 6.40
C THR A 33 -15.99 3.00 7.85
N ASN A 34 -15.02 2.31 8.43
CA ASN A 34 -15.04 1.88 9.83
C ASN A 34 -14.61 3.06 10.74
N LEU A 35 -15.44 4.08 10.77
CA LEU A 35 -15.20 5.31 11.52
C LEU A 35 -16.33 5.52 12.52
N LEU A 36 -16.01 6.11 13.66
CA LEU A 36 -17.00 6.58 14.61
C LEU A 36 -17.97 7.57 13.94
N THR A 37 -19.25 7.44 14.23
CA THR A 37 -20.26 8.40 13.81
C THR A 37 -20.05 9.77 14.47
N GLU A 38 -20.71 10.80 13.95
CA GLU A 38 -20.66 12.13 14.56
C GLU A 38 -21.21 12.12 16.00
N ALA A 39 -22.29 11.37 16.23
CA ALA A 39 -22.89 11.23 17.56
C ALA A 39 -21.95 10.54 18.55
N GLU A 40 -21.30 9.44 18.13
CA GLU A 40 -20.31 8.75 18.96
C GLU A 40 -19.11 9.66 19.29
N LEU A 41 -18.60 10.41 18.30
CA LEU A 41 -17.51 11.36 18.52
C LEU A 41 -17.87 12.48 19.51
N LEU A 42 -19.09 13.02 19.39
CA LEU A 42 -19.56 14.06 20.28
C LEU A 42 -19.86 13.54 21.70
N GLY A 43 -20.25 12.26 21.81
CA GLY A 43 -20.51 11.60 23.08
C GLY A 43 -19.27 11.09 23.80
N MET A 44 -18.08 11.11 23.16
CA MET A 44 -16.84 10.60 23.77
C MET A 44 -16.39 11.48 24.94
N ASN A 45 -16.02 10.83 26.04
CA ASN A 45 -15.35 11.48 27.15
C ASN A 45 -13.82 11.50 26.89
N PRO A 46 -13.18 12.68 26.81
CA PRO A 46 -11.73 12.76 26.62
C PRO A 46 -10.93 12.03 27.69
N GLN A 47 -11.43 11.96 28.94
CA GLN A 47 -10.76 11.25 30.03
C GLN A 47 -10.65 9.75 29.75
N GLU A 48 -11.67 9.14 29.17
CA GLU A 48 -11.62 7.71 28.78
C GLU A 48 -10.52 7.40 27.78
N LEU A 49 -10.24 8.35 26.86
CA LEU A 49 -9.13 8.20 25.91
C LEU A 49 -7.77 8.30 26.62
N VAL A 50 -7.63 9.25 27.55
CA VAL A 50 -6.43 9.39 28.38
C VAL A 50 -6.19 8.11 29.18
N ASP A 51 -7.22 7.57 29.80
CA ASP A 51 -7.14 6.36 30.61
C ASP A 51 -6.80 5.15 29.75
N ARG A 52 -7.35 5.02 28.55
CA ARG A 52 -6.94 3.97 27.59
C ARG A 52 -5.47 4.06 27.23
N VAL A 53 -4.95 5.26 26.94
CA VAL A 53 -3.53 5.46 26.63
C VAL A 53 -2.64 5.05 27.81
N ARG A 54 -3.02 5.43 29.04
CA ARG A 54 -2.29 5.08 30.25
C ARG A 54 -2.25 3.58 30.51
N HIS A 55 -3.27 2.83 30.09
CA HIS A 55 -3.39 1.38 30.28
C HIS A 55 -2.97 0.55 29.05
N LEU A 56 -2.29 1.15 28.06
CA LEU A 56 -1.76 0.39 26.92
C LEU A 56 -0.70 -0.63 27.35
N SER A 57 0.10 -0.32 28.36
CA SER A 57 1.10 -1.23 28.93
C SER A 57 0.52 -2.43 29.70
N ASP A 58 -0.80 -2.44 29.95
CA ASP A 58 -1.48 -3.60 30.57
C ASP A 58 -1.64 -4.77 29.58
N TYR A 59 -1.52 -4.51 28.29
CA TYR A 59 -1.69 -5.53 27.24
C TYR A 59 -0.36 -6.13 26.82
N LYS A 60 -0.39 -7.35 26.30
CA LYS A 60 0.78 -7.95 25.64
C LYS A 60 1.28 -7.00 24.55
N HIS A 61 2.55 -6.69 24.59
CA HIS A 61 3.17 -5.78 23.64
C HIS A 61 4.60 -6.20 23.35
N ARG A 62 5.19 -5.61 22.31
CA ARG A 62 6.59 -5.83 21.94
C ARG A 62 7.32 -4.51 22.01
N ILE A 63 8.43 -4.47 22.72
CA ILE A 63 9.36 -3.36 22.73
C ILE A 63 10.45 -3.64 21.73
N ILE A 64 10.73 -2.68 20.88
CA ILE A 64 11.74 -2.80 19.84
C ILE A 64 12.70 -1.61 20.00
N TYR A 65 13.97 -1.91 20.10
CA TYR A 65 15.01 -0.90 20.23
C TYR A 65 15.99 -0.96 19.06
N TYR A 66 16.33 0.19 18.53
CA TYR A 66 17.42 0.40 17.60
C TYR A 66 18.22 1.61 18.04
N GLY A 67 19.46 1.41 18.48
CA GLY A 67 20.30 2.49 19.01
C GLY A 67 21.69 1.99 19.43
N PRO A 68 22.53 2.86 19.98
CA PRO A 68 23.91 2.55 20.35
C PRO A 68 24.07 1.78 21.65
N SER A 69 23.03 1.75 22.51
CA SER A 69 23.12 1.09 23.82
C SER A 69 23.11 -0.42 23.67
N SER A 70 23.82 -1.10 24.55
CA SER A 70 23.82 -2.56 24.65
C SER A 70 22.45 -3.09 25.13
N GLU A 71 22.17 -4.36 24.87
CA GLU A 71 20.96 -5.03 25.37
C GLU A 71 20.82 -4.89 26.88
N SER A 72 21.91 -5.10 27.65
CA SER A 72 21.89 -5.00 29.12
C SER A 72 21.55 -3.60 29.61
N GLU A 73 22.05 -2.56 28.96
CA GLU A 73 21.71 -1.16 29.31
C GLU A 73 20.23 -0.86 29.03
N VAL A 74 19.71 -1.33 27.90
CA VAL A 74 18.29 -1.13 27.55
C VAL A 74 17.39 -1.90 28.52
N LEU A 75 17.72 -3.16 28.83
CA LEU A 75 16.96 -3.96 29.79
C LEU A 75 16.94 -3.30 31.18
N ALA A 76 18.06 -2.81 31.67
CA ALA A 76 18.12 -2.11 32.98
C ALA A 76 17.22 -0.86 33.02
N VAL A 77 17.11 -0.12 31.92
CA VAL A 77 16.20 1.02 31.83
C VAL A 77 14.74 0.55 31.79
N LEU A 78 14.45 -0.49 31.01
CA LEU A 78 13.09 -1.03 30.91
C LEU A 78 12.59 -1.62 32.23
N GLU A 79 13.42 -2.39 32.96
CA GLU A 79 13.10 -2.94 34.29
C GLU A 79 12.75 -1.82 35.29
N LYS A 80 13.43 -0.68 35.19
CA LYS A 80 13.21 0.46 36.08
C LYS A 80 11.99 1.32 35.69
N GLU A 81 11.83 1.61 34.41
CA GLU A 81 10.91 2.68 33.96
C GLU A 81 9.65 2.12 33.30
N HIS A 82 9.68 0.87 32.78
CA HIS A 82 8.55 0.25 32.09
C HIS A 82 7.75 -0.62 33.06
N GLN A 83 6.86 0.01 33.81
CA GLN A 83 5.99 -0.67 34.78
C GLN A 83 4.82 -1.35 34.06
N THR A 84 4.68 -2.65 34.28
CA THR A 84 3.57 -3.46 33.76
C THR A 84 2.94 -4.28 34.87
N PRO A 85 1.67 -4.67 34.77
CA PRO A 85 1.09 -5.67 35.67
C PRO A 85 1.81 -7.02 35.57
N ASP A 86 1.78 -7.83 36.64
CA ASP A 86 2.36 -9.19 36.66
C ASP A 86 1.75 -10.08 35.57
N ALA A 87 0.47 -9.90 35.24
CA ALA A 87 -0.22 -10.62 34.20
C ALA A 87 -0.73 -9.65 33.15
N LEU A 88 -0.16 -9.71 31.96
CA LEU A 88 -0.59 -8.89 30.81
C LEU A 88 -1.88 -9.43 30.19
N LYS A 89 -2.77 -8.52 29.83
CA LYS A 89 -4.01 -8.82 29.10
C LYS A 89 -3.72 -9.22 27.67
N GLU A 90 -4.56 -10.09 27.10
CA GLU A 90 -4.52 -10.37 25.65
C GLU A 90 -4.92 -9.12 24.86
N ILE A 91 -4.29 -8.94 23.70
CA ILE A 91 -4.65 -7.85 22.78
C ILE A 91 -6.06 -8.13 22.25
N PRO A 92 -7.01 -7.18 22.38
CA PRO A 92 -8.34 -7.35 21.80
C PRO A 92 -8.27 -7.61 20.29
N ALA A 93 -9.16 -8.48 19.80
CA ALA A 93 -9.26 -8.74 18.38
C ALA A 93 -9.54 -7.43 17.60
N GLY A 94 -8.75 -7.18 16.58
CA GLY A 94 -8.94 -6.05 15.69
C GLY A 94 -10.15 -6.24 14.77
N VAL A 95 -10.55 -5.17 14.11
CA VAL A 95 -11.53 -5.26 13.01
C VAL A 95 -10.83 -5.75 11.76
N GLU A 96 -11.21 -6.93 11.29
CA GLU A 96 -10.68 -7.50 10.06
C GLU A 96 -11.44 -6.96 8.85
N PHE A 97 -10.70 -6.61 7.81
CA PHE A 97 -11.22 -6.27 6.50
C PHE A 97 -10.75 -7.32 5.50
N LYS A 98 -11.65 -7.75 4.60
CA LYS A 98 -11.34 -8.76 3.58
C LYS A 98 -11.28 -8.12 2.21
N GLN A 99 -10.21 -8.43 1.48
CA GLN A 99 -10.07 -8.01 0.09
C GLN A 99 -11.15 -8.66 -0.78
N GLN A 100 -11.72 -7.89 -1.70
CA GLN A 100 -12.70 -8.39 -2.66
C GLN A 100 -11.98 -9.10 -3.80
N ILE A 101 -12.45 -10.30 -4.16
CA ILE A 101 -12.01 -11.01 -5.35
C ILE A 101 -12.75 -10.45 -6.57
N THR A 102 -12.04 -10.22 -7.66
CA THR A 102 -12.61 -9.68 -8.90
C THR A 102 -13.13 -10.80 -9.79
N ASN A 103 -14.36 -11.26 -9.52
CA ASN A 103 -15.02 -12.32 -10.31
C ASN A 103 -15.77 -11.77 -11.52
N GLU A 104 -16.09 -10.49 -11.53
CA GLU A 104 -16.86 -9.80 -12.56
C GLU A 104 -16.39 -8.34 -12.68
N THR A 105 -16.65 -7.73 -13.83
CA THR A 105 -16.36 -6.31 -14.03
C THR A 105 -17.42 -5.47 -13.33
N LYS A 106 -16.98 -4.60 -12.41
CA LYS A 106 -17.81 -3.60 -11.75
C LYS A 106 -17.27 -2.20 -12.03
N VAL A 107 -18.16 -1.28 -12.33
CA VAL A 107 -17.80 0.13 -12.54
C VAL A 107 -18.36 0.97 -11.39
N PHE A 108 -17.47 1.66 -10.69
CA PHE A 108 -17.83 2.58 -9.61
C PHE A 108 -17.58 4.00 -10.09
N LEU A 109 -18.58 4.86 -9.96
CA LEU A 109 -18.51 6.25 -10.36
C LEU A 109 -18.75 7.15 -9.16
N ALA A 110 -17.87 8.13 -8.97
CA ALA A 110 -18.06 9.23 -8.04
C ALA A 110 -18.08 10.54 -8.83
N PRO A 111 -19.26 11.14 -9.08
CA PRO A 111 -19.36 12.41 -9.82
C PRO A 111 -18.59 13.50 -9.08
N TYR A 112 -17.78 14.24 -9.83
CA TYR A 112 -17.03 15.36 -9.29
C TYR A 112 -16.81 16.39 -10.42
N GLU A 113 -17.09 17.65 -10.14
CA GLU A 113 -16.88 18.73 -11.09
C GLU A 113 -15.41 19.12 -11.11
N ALA A 114 -14.66 18.60 -12.09
CA ALA A 114 -13.25 18.88 -12.28
C ALA A 114 -12.86 18.81 -13.75
N LYS A 115 -11.76 19.47 -14.10
CA LYS A 115 -11.16 19.40 -15.46
C LYS A 115 -10.41 18.11 -15.73
N GLN A 116 -9.98 17.43 -14.67
CA GLN A 116 -9.29 16.14 -14.74
C GLN A 116 -10.15 15.04 -14.16
N ILE A 117 -10.12 13.91 -14.83
CA ILE A 117 -10.72 12.65 -14.35
C ILE A 117 -9.61 11.74 -13.84
N TYR A 118 -9.87 11.10 -12.72
CA TYR A 118 -9.06 9.98 -12.21
C TYR A 118 -9.77 8.66 -12.51
N MET A 119 -9.03 7.70 -13.01
CA MET A 119 -9.48 6.32 -13.19
C MET A 119 -8.47 5.35 -12.59
N SER A 120 -8.96 4.26 -12.03
CA SER A 120 -8.15 3.12 -11.61
C SER A 120 -8.89 1.83 -11.98
N GLN A 121 -8.16 0.86 -12.48
CA GLN A 121 -8.64 -0.52 -12.59
C GLN A 121 -7.99 -1.31 -11.47
N ILE A 122 -8.75 -2.17 -10.82
CA ILE A 122 -8.28 -3.04 -9.73
C ILE A 122 -8.67 -4.46 -10.08
N SER A 123 -7.71 -5.38 -10.05
CA SER A 123 -7.94 -6.80 -10.25
C SER A 123 -7.29 -7.59 -9.12
N ASN A 124 -8.08 -8.45 -8.50
CA ASN A 124 -7.68 -9.40 -7.47
C ASN A 124 -8.14 -10.79 -7.87
N ARG A 125 -7.21 -11.69 -8.12
CA ARG A 125 -7.49 -13.09 -8.52
C ARG A 125 -7.43 -14.08 -7.36
N GLY A 126 -7.18 -13.61 -6.13
CA GLY A 126 -7.05 -14.46 -4.95
C GLY A 126 -5.68 -15.10 -4.80
N GLU A 127 -4.68 -14.65 -5.54
CA GLU A 127 -3.31 -15.15 -5.46
C GLU A 127 -2.63 -14.58 -4.22
N THR A 128 -2.20 -15.45 -3.31
CA THR A 128 -1.49 -15.08 -2.08
C THR A 128 0.02 -14.93 -2.32
N PHE A 129 0.74 -14.46 -1.32
CA PHE A 129 2.18 -14.25 -1.41
C PHE A 129 2.93 -15.53 -1.80
N ASP A 130 3.80 -15.40 -2.80
CA ASP A 130 4.77 -16.41 -3.23
C ASP A 130 6.14 -15.75 -3.43
N ALA A 131 7.10 -16.13 -2.61
CA ALA A 131 8.46 -15.59 -2.68
C ALA A 131 9.16 -15.90 -4.01
N ALA A 132 8.80 -17.02 -4.67
CA ALA A 132 9.44 -17.45 -5.92
C ALA A 132 9.14 -16.53 -7.10
N ILE A 133 7.97 -15.86 -7.10
CA ILE A 133 7.59 -14.95 -8.19
C ILE A 133 8.07 -13.50 -7.97
N GLU A 134 8.57 -13.17 -6.77
CA GLU A 134 8.92 -11.79 -6.43
C GLU A 134 9.97 -11.15 -7.35
N PRO A 135 11.04 -11.83 -7.79
CA PRO A 135 11.98 -11.25 -8.75
C PRO A 135 11.31 -10.86 -10.07
N ALA A 136 10.55 -11.78 -10.65
CA ALA A 136 9.82 -11.53 -11.89
C ALA A 136 8.75 -10.45 -11.73
N ARG A 137 8.00 -10.46 -10.59
CA ARG A 137 7.01 -9.44 -10.28
C ARG A 137 7.62 -8.05 -10.19
N GLN A 138 8.73 -7.90 -9.49
CA GLN A 138 9.37 -6.60 -9.33
C GLN A 138 9.92 -6.07 -10.66
N LEU A 139 10.52 -6.94 -11.46
CA LEU A 139 10.99 -6.57 -12.80
C LEU A 139 9.82 -6.22 -13.73
N TYR A 140 8.72 -6.98 -13.66
CA TYR A 140 7.49 -6.65 -14.39
C TYR A 140 6.94 -5.27 -14.01
N VAL A 141 6.86 -4.96 -12.73
CA VAL A 141 6.36 -3.65 -12.27
C VAL A 141 7.25 -2.52 -12.78
N GLU A 142 8.58 -2.67 -12.71
CA GLU A 142 9.52 -1.66 -13.19
C GLU A 142 9.40 -1.47 -14.72
N TYR A 143 9.34 -2.56 -15.47
CA TYR A 143 9.22 -2.55 -16.92
C TYR A 143 7.86 -2.02 -17.39
N PHE A 144 6.76 -2.50 -16.78
CA PHE A 144 5.42 -2.25 -17.30
C PHE A 144 4.86 -0.89 -16.86
N GLY A 145 4.92 -0.54 -15.58
CA GLY A 145 4.20 0.63 -15.08
C GLY A 145 4.86 1.45 -13.98
N GLY A 146 6.05 1.08 -13.53
CA GLY A 146 6.67 1.61 -12.30
C GLY A 146 7.44 2.93 -12.44
N GLY A 147 7.70 3.43 -13.63
CA GLY A 147 8.52 4.63 -13.79
C GLY A 147 8.34 5.33 -15.13
N MET A 148 9.10 6.41 -15.34
CA MET A 148 9.05 7.20 -16.58
C MET A 148 9.49 6.42 -17.83
N ASN A 149 10.28 5.38 -17.67
CA ASN A 149 10.73 4.52 -18.77
C ASN A 149 9.83 3.30 -18.98
N SER A 150 8.78 3.14 -18.17
CA SER A 150 7.86 2.03 -18.27
C SER A 150 7.00 2.10 -19.53
N ILE A 151 6.56 0.93 -20.00
CA ILE A 151 5.68 0.82 -21.18
C ILE A 151 4.44 1.71 -21.04
N VAL A 152 3.75 1.65 -19.91
CA VAL A 152 2.53 2.44 -19.67
C VAL A 152 2.80 3.94 -19.75
N PHE A 153 3.89 4.42 -19.14
CA PHE A 153 4.21 5.84 -19.17
C PHE A 153 4.56 6.31 -20.58
N GLN A 154 5.39 5.55 -21.30
CA GLN A 154 5.81 5.89 -22.66
C GLN A 154 4.62 5.89 -23.62
N GLU A 155 3.76 4.89 -23.56
CA GLU A 155 2.61 4.79 -24.46
C GLU A 155 1.51 5.80 -24.15
N MET A 156 1.18 6.00 -22.87
CA MET A 156 0.05 6.84 -22.47
C MET A 156 0.38 8.34 -22.47
N ARG A 157 1.57 8.68 -22.02
CA ARG A 157 1.96 10.08 -21.84
C ARG A 157 2.83 10.59 -22.98
N GLU A 158 3.96 9.95 -23.25
CA GLU A 158 4.97 10.47 -24.16
C GLU A 158 4.53 10.32 -25.64
N SER A 159 4.07 9.13 -26.02
CA SER A 159 3.72 8.87 -27.43
C SER A 159 2.38 9.47 -27.83
N ARG A 160 1.37 9.40 -26.97
CA ARG A 160 -0.03 9.72 -27.33
C ARG A 160 -0.59 10.93 -26.61
N GLY A 161 0.08 11.45 -25.58
CA GLY A 161 -0.39 12.61 -24.82
C GLY A 161 -1.78 12.43 -24.20
N LEU A 162 -2.17 11.19 -23.90
CA LEU A 162 -3.50 10.85 -23.40
C LEU A 162 -3.66 11.07 -21.91
N ALA A 163 -2.57 11.05 -21.15
CA ALA A 163 -2.64 11.18 -19.70
C ALA A 163 -1.54 12.09 -19.15
N TYR A 164 -1.88 12.89 -18.15
CA TYR A 164 -0.89 13.63 -17.37
C TYR A 164 -0.07 12.68 -16.49
N SER A 165 -0.73 11.67 -15.94
CA SER A 165 -0.11 10.61 -15.15
C SER A 165 -0.78 9.29 -15.50
N ALA A 166 0.02 8.28 -15.78
CA ALA A 166 -0.42 6.91 -15.98
C ALA A 166 0.60 5.95 -15.36
N GLY A 167 0.13 4.86 -14.81
CA GLY A 167 0.98 3.86 -14.20
C GLY A 167 0.22 2.56 -13.94
N ALA A 168 0.97 1.50 -13.71
CA ALA A 168 0.43 0.21 -13.31
C ALA A 168 1.34 -0.45 -12.29
N THR A 169 0.77 -1.27 -11.43
CA THR A 169 1.52 -2.04 -10.45
C THR A 169 0.84 -3.35 -10.14
N LEU A 170 1.62 -4.37 -9.86
CA LEU A 170 1.18 -5.59 -9.21
C LEU A 170 1.64 -5.52 -7.75
N ALA A 171 0.77 -4.99 -6.89
CA ALA A 171 1.07 -4.76 -5.49
C ALA A 171 1.22 -6.09 -4.74
N LYS A 172 2.33 -6.22 -4.03
CA LYS A 172 2.60 -7.35 -3.15
C LYS A 172 1.69 -7.30 -1.92
N PRO A 173 1.14 -8.43 -1.44
CA PRO A 173 0.44 -8.47 -0.16
C PRO A 173 1.37 -8.09 1.00
N SER A 174 0.80 -7.55 2.06
CA SER A 174 1.53 -7.19 3.28
C SER A 174 1.56 -8.34 4.30
N LYS A 175 0.62 -9.29 4.16
CA LYS A 175 0.45 -10.46 5.02
C LYS A 175 0.12 -11.70 4.19
N LEU A 176 0.29 -12.88 4.79
CA LEU A 176 0.03 -14.17 4.12
C LEU A 176 -1.44 -14.39 3.72
N ASP A 177 -2.38 -13.76 4.41
CA ASP A 177 -3.82 -13.84 4.14
C ASP A 177 -4.34 -12.77 3.15
N GLU A 178 -3.46 -11.90 2.68
CA GLU A 178 -3.74 -10.92 1.64
C GLU A 178 -3.32 -11.43 0.25
N ASN A 179 -3.85 -10.79 -0.79
CA ASN A 179 -3.61 -11.17 -2.18
C ASN A 179 -2.77 -10.14 -2.93
N TYR A 180 -2.15 -10.58 -4.02
CA TYR A 180 -1.62 -9.66 -5.03
C TYR A 180 -2.76 -8.87 -5.66
N ILE A 181 -2.56 -7.57 -5.81
CA ILE A 181 -3.52 -6.67 -6.44
C ILE A 181 -2.87 -6.01 -7.65
N PHE A 182 -3.39 -6.32 -8.84
CA PHE A 182 -3.05 -5.54 -10.02
C PHE A 182 -3.85 -4.24 -10.02
N ARG A 183 -3.17 -3.13 -10.15
CA ARG A 183 -3.78 -1.80 -10.17
C ARG A 183 -3.21 -0.96 -11.27
N THR A 184 -4.09 -0.26 -11.98
CA THR A 184 -3.72 0.81 -12.90
C THR A 184 -4.22 2.15 -12.40
N GLN A 185 -3.58 3.22 -12.81
CA GLN A 185 -4.00 4.59 -12.51
C GLN A 185 -3.82 5.47 -13.74
N ILE A 186 -4.82 6.31 -14.00
CA ILE A 186 -4.78 7.32 -15.05
C ILE A 186 -5.32 8.64 -14.47
N ALA A 187 -4.63 9.72 -14.76
CA ALA A 187 -5.16 11.08 -14.60
C ALA A 187 -5.15 11.74 -16.00
N THR A 188 -6.32 12.06 -16.51
CA THR A 188 -6.48 12.60 -17.87
C THR A 188 -7.52 13.73 -17.92
N GLN A 189 -7.64 14.39 -19.05
CA GLN A 189 -8.70 15.35 -19.33
C GLN A 189 -10.03 14.63 -19.61
N ASN A 190 -11.15 15.32 -19.37
CA ASN A 190 -12.48 14.73 -19.51
C ASN A 190 -12.75 14.23 -20.95
N ASP A 191 -12.33 14.99 -21.95
CA ASP A 191 -12.49 14.68 -23.37
C ASP A 191 -11.59 13.52 -23.86
N LYS A 192 -10.52 13.20 -23.14
CA LYS A 192 -9.58 12.13 -23.50
C LYS A 192 -9.83 10.81 -22.77
N MET A 193 -10.80 10.76 -21.86
CA MET A 193 -10.98 9.61 -20.97
C MET A 193 -11.28 8.33 -21.74
N VAL A 194 -12.14 8.37 -22.74
CA VAL A 194 -12.51 7.19 -23.53
C VAL A 194 -11.30 6.62 -24.26
N ASP A 195 -10.55 7.47 -24.94
CA ASP A 195 -9.33 7.07 -25.66
C ASP A 195 -8.26 6.54 -24.70
N ALA A 196 -8.13 7.16 -23.53
CA ALA A 196 -7.20 6.71 -22.50
C ALA A 196 -7.56 5.31 -21.96
N ILE A 197 -8.85 5.02 -21.75
CA ILE A 197 -9.32 3.70 -21.32
C ILE A 197 -9.05 2.64 -22.41
N HIS A 198 -9.41 2.93 -23.66
CA HIS A 198 -9.20 2.01 -24.77
C HIS A 198 -7.71 1.71 -24.98
N THR A 199 -6.89 2.73 -24.99
CA THR A 199 -5.44 2.58 -25.14
C THR A 199 -4.83 1.79 -23.99
N PHE A 200 -5.26 2.06 -22.74
CA PHE A 200 -4.73 1.34 -21.59
C PHE A 200 -5.12 -0.15 -21.63
N ASN A 201 -6.37 -0.45 -21.99
CA ASN A 201 -6.81 -1.83 -22.15
C ASN A 201 -6.05 -2.54 -23.28
N ASP A 202 -5.75 -1.85 -24.37
CA ASP A 202 -4.93 -2.40 -25.46
C ASP A 202 -3.51 -2.71 -24.97
N ILE A 203 -2.87 -1.80 -24.24
CA ILE A 203 -1.54 -2.02 -23.64
C ILE A 203 -1.54 -3.21 -22.67
N ILE A 204 -2.61 -3.39 -21.88
CA ILE A 204 -2.71 -4.54 -20.97
C ILE A 204 -2.85 -5.85 -21.75
N ASN A 205 -3.70 -5.87 -22.77
CA ASN A 205 -4.01 -7.08 -23.53
C ASN A 205 -2.92 -7.45 -24.55
N ASN A 206 -2.27 -6.44 -25.13
CA ASN A 206 -1.28 -6.55 -26.21
C ASN A 206 0.01 -5.82 -25.78
N MET A 207 0.56 -6.16 -24.61
CA MET A 207 1.71 -5.47 -24.04
C MET A 207 2.85 -5.32 -25.07
N PRO A 208 3.25 -4.09 -25.41
CA PRO A 208 4.37 -3.84 -26.31
C PRO A 208 5.65 -4.49 -25.76
N GLN A 209 6.38 -5.17 -26.64
CA GLN A 209 7.65 -5.78 -26.29
C GLN A 209 8.79 -4.85 -26.71
N SER A 210 9.62 -4.46 -25.74
CA SER A 210 10.78 -3.62 -25.95
C SER A 210 11.97 -4.15 -25.16
N GLU A 211 12.91 -4.75 -25.86
CA GLU A 211 14.16 -5.25 -25.25
C GLU A 211 14.94 -4.09 -24.59
N ALA A 212 14.98 -2.93 -25.22
CA ALA A 212 15.64 -1.75 -24.66
C ALA A 212 15.02 -1.30 -23.34
N ALA A 213 13.67 -1.22 -23.27
CA ALA A 213 12.95 -0.86 -22.03
C ALA A 213 13.13 -1.94 -20.95
N PHE A 214 13.15 -3.22 -21.33
CA PHE A 214 13.40 -4.33 -20.41
C PHE A 214 14.79 -4.27 -19.80
N ASN A 215 15.81 -4.08 -20.61
CA ASN A 215 17.19 -3.96 -20.16
C ASN A 215 17.38 -2.74 -19.25
N LEU A 216 16.77 -1.62 -19.58
CA LEU A 216 16.79 -0.41 -18.75
C LEU A 216 16.11 -0.63 -17.40
N ALA A 217 14.97 -1.32 -17.36
CA ALA A 217 14.28 -1.68 -16.13
C ALA A 217 15.13 -2.60 -15.26
N LYS A 218 15.75 -3.62 -15.85
CA LYS A 218 16.67 -4.55 -15.20
C LYS A 218 17.88 -3.83 -14.60
N GLU A 219 18.58 -3.02 -15.38
CA GLU A 219 19.72 -2.23 -14.92
C GLU A 219 19.36 -1.25 -13.81
N GLY A 220 18.24 -0.57 -13.94
CA GLY A 220 17.71 0.33 -12.92
C GLY A 220 17.43 -0.39 -11.59
N MET A 221 16.83 -1.58 -11.65
CA MET A 221 16.55 -2.39 -10.48
C MET A 221 17.82 -2.91 -9.82
N ILE A 222 18.79 -3.41 -10.58
CA ILE A 222 20.09 -3.84 -10.08
C ILE A 222 20.83 -2.66 -9.42
N SER A 223 20.84 -1.50 -10.05
CA SER A 223 21.48 -0.30 -9.51
C SER A 223 20.85 0.12 -8.18
N ARG A 224 19.51 0.10 -8.10
CA ARG A 224 18.78 0.39 -6.86
C ARG A 224 19.14 -0.59 -5.76
N LEU A 225 19.12 -1.90 -6.01
CA LEU A 225 19.48 -2.93 -5.04
C LEU A 225 20.92 -2.80 -4.53
N ARG A 226 21.85 -2.37 -5.40
CA ARG A 226 23.26 -2.12 -5.01
C ARG A 226 23.45 -0.90 -4.12
N THR A 227 22.62 0.14 -4.32
CA THR A 227 22.79 1.43 -3.64
C THR A 227 21.86 1.60 -2.45
N GLU A 228 20.76 0.85 -2.40
CA GLU A 228 19.82 0.90 -1.30
C GLU A 228 20.45 0.41 0.01
N ARG A 229 20.28 1.20 1.04
CA ARG A 229 20.71 0.85 2.40
C ARG A 229 19.54 0.86 3.34
N ILE A 230 19.37 -0.22 4.07
CA ILE A 230 18.46 -0.22 5.21
C ILE A 230 19.23 0.36 6.40
N THR A 231 18.72 1.43 6.95
CA THR A 231 19.34 2.14 8.08
C THR A 231 18.32 2.42 9.16
N LYS A 232 18.80 2.64 10.37
CA LYS A 232 17.97 3.01 11.52
C LYS A 232 16.83 2.03 11.77
N GLU A 233 15.67 2.56 12.16
CA GLU A 233 14.44 1.78 12.40
C GLU A 233 13.97 0.96 11.20
N SER A 234 14.37 1.32 9.99
CA SER A 234 14.02 0.55 8.77
C SER A 234 14.54 -0.88 8.81
N VAL A 235 15.62 -1.16 9.53
CA VAL A 235 16.13 -2.53 9.74
C VAL A 235 15.06 -3.37 10.44
N ILE A 236 14.46 -2.82 11.48
CA ILE A 236 13.41 -3.49 12.27
C ILE A 236 12.16 -3.72 11.43
N TRP A 237 11.68 -2.67 10.75
CA TRP A 237 10.48 -2.77 9.93
C TRP A 237 10.64 -3.73 8.76
N SER A 238 11.81 -3.79 8.14
CA SER A 238 12.12 -4.77 7.09
C SER A 238 12.05 -6.20 7.61
N PHE A 239 12.54 -6.45 8.82
CA PHE A 239 12.46 -7.75 9.47
C PHE A 239 11.02 -8.13 9.83
N ILE A 240 10.26 -7.22 10.46
CA ILE A 240 8.86 -7.45 10.81
C ILE A 240 8.02 -7.75 9.56
N ASN A 241 8.18 -6.94 8.51
CA ASN A 241 7.47 -7.15 7.25
C ASN A 241 7.84 -8.48 6.58
N ALA A 242 9.08 -8.93 6.71
CA ALA A 242 9.47 -10.25 6.25
C ALA A 242 8.76 -11.36 7.05
N GLN A 243 8.70 -11.24 8.38
CA GLN A 243 7.99 -12.20 9.23
C GLN A 243 6.48 -12.28 8.94
N GLU A 244 5.81 -11.14 8.66
CA GLU A 244 4.38 -11.11 8.27
C GLU A 244 4.10 -11.89 6.97
N LEU A 245 5.13 -12.07 6.14
CA LEU A 245 5.11 -12.86 4.91
C LEU A 245 5.71 -14.27 5.08
N GLY A 246 5.96 -14.73 6.30
CA GLY A 246 6.54 -16.03 6.58
C GLY A 246 8.02 -16.17 6.19
N LEU A 247 8.72 -15.06 5.98
CA LEU A 247 10.14 -15.05 5.65
C LEU A 247 10.98 -14.85 6.91
N ASN A 248 12.12 -15.54 6.97
CA ASN A 248 13.05 -15.43 8.11
C ASN A 248 14.02 -14.26 7.98
N VAL A 249 14.25 -13.78 6.75
CA VAL A 249 15.22 -12.74 6.44
C VAL A 249 14.71 -11.86 5.31
N ASP A 250 15.30 -10.70 5.16
CA ASP A 250 15.15 -9.84 3.99
C ASP A 250 15.63 -10.55 2.72
N ALA A 251 14.74 -10.70 1.75
CA ALA A 251 14.96 -11.43 0.50
C ALA A 251 15.75 -10.64 -0.57
N ARG A 252 16.27 -9.43 -0.28
CA ARG A 252 16.89 -8.56 -1.29
C ARG A 252 18.19 -9.12 -1.87
N SER A 253 18.98 -9.83 -1.07
CA SER A 253 20.21 -10.45 -1.59
C SER A 253 19.89 -11.57 -2.60
N GLN A 254 18.87 -12.37 -2.32
CA GLN A 254 18.38 -13.38 -3.25
C GLN A 254 17.78 -12.71 -4.50
N LEU A 255 16.92 -11.70 -4.31
CA LEU A 255 16.37 -10.92 -5.41
C LEU A 255 17.43 -10.38 -6.36
N TYR A 256 18.55 -9.87 -5.83
CA TYR A 256 19.67 -9.39 -6.62
C TYR A 256 20.33 -10.49 -7.46
N ASN A 257 20.39 -11.71 -6.96
CA ASN A 257 21.00 -12.85 -7.66
C ASN A 257 20.05 -13.44 -8.72
N ASP A 258 18.74 -13.32 -8.53
CA ASP A 258 17.71 -13.93 -9.38
C ASP A 258 17.28 -13.02 -10.55
N ILE A 259 17.70 -11.74 -10.58
CA ILE A 259 17.47 -10.79 -11.66
C ILE A 259 18.67 -10.76 -12.63
#